data_80382859c72fd62abfb1a868f7cee139
#
_entry.id   80382859c72fd62abfb1a868f7cee139
#
_cell.length_a   1.000
_cell.length_b   1.000
_cell.length_c   1.000
_cell.angle_alpha   90.00
_cell.angle_beta   90.00
_cell.angle_gamma   90.00
#
_symmetry.space_group_name_H-M   'P 1'
#
loop_
_entity.id
_entity.type
_entity.pdbx_description
1 polymer ?
#
loop_
_entity_poly.entity_id
_entity_poly.type
_entity_poly.pdbx_seq_one_letter_code
_entity_poly.pdbx_strand_id
1 'polypeptide(L)'
;GIVRRWSVILNAVPGSRLLIKAGGAASQCVRAHLDAAFAQHGIAANRVLLAGHAPKTEDHLDLYNTVDIALDTFPYHGATTTCEALWMGVPVVTRVGDSHRSRVGLSLLTNIGLPGMVAESDEQYVQLAVRLANDPVRLKRLRTEIPARLRQSILCDPARFTRQLEDALTQAWQVRTSR
;
A
#
# COMPACT_ATOMS: atom_id res chain seq x y z
N GLY A 1 9.96 14.35 0.48
CA GLY A 1 8.80 13.77 1.15
C GLY A 1 7.90 12.99 0.18
N ILE A 2 6.83 12.38 0.67
CA ILE A 2 5.95 11.49 -0.11
C ILE A 2 5.27 12.22 -1.28
N VAL A 3 4.84 13.48 -1.09
CA VAL A 3 4.22 14.30 -2.13
C VAL A 3 5.12 14.40 -3.38
N ARG A 4 6.43 14.63 -3.18
CA ARG A 4 7.38 14.69 -4.30
C ARG A 4 7.39 13.38 -5.11
N ARG A 5 7.41 12.22 -4.45
CA ARG A 5 7.42 10.91 -5.13
C ARG A 5 6.14 10.69 -5.92
N TRP A 6 5.00 10.98 -5.32
CA TRP A 6 3.70 10.87 -6.00
C TRP A 6 3.57 11.84 -7.16
N SER A 7 4.13 13.06 -7.03
CA SER A 7 4.17 14.02 -8.15
C SER A 7 5.02 13.53 -9.32
N VAL A 8 6.17 12.87 -9.03
CA VAL A 8 6.98 12.26 -10.09
C VAL A 8 6.22 11.16 -10.82
N ILE A 9 5.49 10.29 -10.08
CA ILE A 9 4.64 9.25 -10.68
C ILE A 9 3.55 9.89 -11.55
N LEU A 10 2.83 10.89 -11.03
CA LEU A 10 1.76 11.57 -11.76
C LEU A 10 2.27 12.24 -13.03
N ASN A 11 3.44 12.87 -13.00
CA ASN A 11 4.05 13.49 -14.19
C ASN A 11 4.49 12.44 -15.22
N ALA A 12 4.97 11.28 -14.77
CA ALA A 12 5.40 10.18 -15.65
C ALA A 12 4.23 9.37 -16.24
N VAL A 13 3.02 9.51 -15.68
CA VAL A 13 1.80 8.83 -16.15
C VAL A 13 0.71 9.86 -16.46
N PRO A 14 0.73 10.47 -17.66
CA PRO A 14 -0.30 11.44 -18.06
C PRO A 14 -1.71 10.85 -17.98
N GLY A 15 -2.67 11.65 -17.49
CA GLY A 15 -4.05 11.22 -17.29
C GLY A 15 -4.33 10.45 -16.00
N SER A 16 -3.30 10.00 -15.26
CA SER A 16 -3.49 9.39 -13.94
C SER A 16 -3.98 10.40 -12.90
N ARG A 17 -4.67 9.90 -11.90
CA ARG A 17 -5.14 10.68 -10.73
C ARG A 17 -4.70 9.99 -9.45
N LEU A 18 -4.40 10.77 -8.42
CA LEU A 18 -4.07 10.26 -7.09
C LEU A 18 -5.28 10.41 -6.19
N LEU A 19 -5.73 9.33 -5.59
CA LEU A 19 -6.74 9.34 -4.54
C LEU A 19 -6.03 9.24 -3.18
N ILE A 20 -6.25 10.24 -2.33
CA ILE A 20 -5.77 10.24 -0.94
C ILE A 20 -6.98 10.07 -0.03
N LYS A 21 -7.03 8.98 0.74
CA LYS A 21 -8.05 8.74 1.74
C LYS A 21 -7.47 8.94 3.14
N ALA A 22 -8.04 9.89 3.88
CA ALA A 22 -7.63 10.18 5.25
C ALA A 22 -8.80 10.75 6.06
N GLY A 23 -8.83 10.49 7.37
CA GLY A 23 -9.89 10.96 8.27
C GLY A 23 -10.11 12.49 8.29
N GLY A 24 -9.07 13.27 7.99
CA GLY A 24 -9.15 14.74 7.89
C GLY A 24 -9.27 15.28 6.47
N ALA A 25 -9.40 14.44 5.44
CA ALA A 25 -9.37 14.85 4.03
C ALA A 25 -10.56 15.75 3.62
N ALA A 26 -11.67 15.70 4.36
CA ALA A 26 -12.81 16.59 4.15
C ALA A 26 -12.56 18.05 4.61
N SER A 27 -11.48 18.31 5.35
CA SER A 27 -11.12 19.65 5.82
C SER A 27 -10.61 20.52 4.67
N GLN A 28 -11.18 21.72 4.54
CA GLN A 28 -10.75 22.71 3.55
C GLN A 28 -9.27 23.12 3.74
N CYS A 29 -8.79 23.16 4.98
CA CYS A 29 -7.39 23.46 5.29
C CYS A 29 -6.44 22.36 4.77
N VAL A 30 -6.79 21.08 4.97
CA VAL A 30 -6.02 19.93 4.43
C VAL A 30 -6.03 19.96 2.91
N ARG A 31 -7.17 20.26 2.29
CA ARG A 31 -7.29 20.39 0.85
C ARG A 31 -6.35 21.48 0.32
N ALA A 32 -6.43 22.69 0.87
CA ALA A 32 -5.60 23.81 0.43
C ALA A 32 -4.11 23.53 0.59
N HIS A 33 -3.73 22.88 1.70
CA HIS A 33 -2.33 22.50 1.95
C HIS A 33 -1.83 21.48 0.90
N LEU A 34 -2.61 20.45 0.61
CA LEU A 34 -2.22 19.44 -0.39
C LEU A 34 -2.19 20.04 -1.79
N ASP A 35 -3.18 20.85 -2.17
CA ASP A 35 -3.20 21.50 -3.48
C ASP A 35 -1.96 22.40 -3.68
N ALA A 36 -1.58 23.17 -2.67
CA ALA A 36 -0.36 23.99 -2.70
C ALA A 36 0.91 23.12 -2.82
N ALA A 37 0.98 22.02 -2.05
CA ALA A 37 2.14 21.13 -2.05
C ALA A 37 2.30 20.39 -3.42
N PHE A 38 1.21 19.96 -4.04
CA PHE A 38 1.25 19.33 -5.36
C PHE A 38 1.49 20.36 -6.49
N ALA A 39 0.94 21.57 -6.37
CA ALA A 39 1.16 22.66 -7.33
C ALA A 39 2.65 23.04 -7.45
N GLN A 40 3.44 22.99 -6.34
CA GLN A 40 4.88 23.19 -6.37
C GLN A 40 5.63 22.19 -7.27
N HIS A 41 4.99 21.07 -7.60
CA HIS A 41 5.52 20.04 -8.50
C HIS A 41 4.81 19.99 -9.85
N GLY A 42 4.02 21.02 -10.20
CA GLY A 42 3.31 21.12 -11.46
C GLY A 42 2.07 20.20 -11.58
N ILE A 43 1.55 19.68 -10.47
CA ILE A 43 0.35 18.84 -10.48
C ILE A 43 -0.90 19.70 -10.31
N ALA A 44 -1.81 19.62 -11.26
CA ALA A 44 -3.10 20.34 -11.21
C ALA A 44 -4.01 19.74 -10.13
N ALA A 45 -4.78 20.59 -9.44
CA ALA A 45 -5.63 20.20 -8.31
C ALA A 45 -6.69 19.13 -8.67
N ASN A 46 -7.19 19.11 -9.91
CA ASN A 46 -8.14 18.09 -10.39
C ASN A 46 -7.53 16.68 -10.55
N ARG A 47 -6.21 16.56 -10.45
CA ARG A 47 -5.51 15.27 -10.47
C ARG A 47 -5.33 14.66 -9.07
N VAL A 48 -5.66 15.41 -8.01
CA VAL A 48 -5.57 14.94 -6.62
C VAL A 48 -6.97 14.89 -6.03
N LEU A 49 -7.48 13.69 -5.81
CA LEU A 49 -8.77 13.43 -5.23
C LEU A 49 -8.63 13.17 -3.74
N LEU A 50 -9.50 13.74 -2.92
CA LEU A 50 -9.52 13.50 -1.48
C LEU A 50 -10.80 12.76 -1.10
N ALA A 51 -10.67 11.67 -0.36
CA ALA A 51 -11.79 10.94 0.22
C ALA A 51 -11.68 10.95 1.75
N GLY A 52 -12.78 11.29 2.40
CA GLY A 52 -12.93 11.25 3.83
C GLY A 52 -13.21 9.84 4.38
N HIS A 53 -13.63 9.78 5.64
CA HIS A 53 -14.08 8.55 6.27
C HIS A 53 -15.38 8.04 5.62
N ALA A 54 -15.42 6.75 5.31
CA ALA A 54 -16.63 6.06 4.88
C ALA A 54 -17.28 5.41 6.12
N PRO A 55 -18.56 5.71 6.42
CA PRO A 55 -19.22 5.20 7.62
C PRO A 55 -19.41 3.67 7.61
N LYS A 56 -19.60 3.10 6.42
CA LYS A 56 -19.80 1.66 6.23
C LYS A 56 -18.56 1.00 5.66
N THR A 57 -18.31 -0.24 6.07
CA THR A 57 -17.19 -1.03 5.56
C THR A 57 -17.33 -1.32 4.07
N GLU A 58 -18.56 -1.56 3.60
CA GLU A 58 -18.85 -1.78 2.18
C GLU A 58 -18.42 -0.57 1.34
N ASP A 59 -18.85 0.63 1.71
CA ASP A 59 -18.48 1.87 1.01
C ASP A 59 -16.96 2.11 1.02
N HIS A 60 -16.32 1.70 2.12
CA HIS A 60 -14.86 1.77 2.22
C HIS A 60 -14.17 0.82 1.25
N LEU A 61 -14.62 -0.41 1.18
CA LEU A 61 -14.05 -1.42 0.29
C LEU A 61 -14.37 -1.13 -1.17
N ASP A 62 -15.58 -0.66 -1.48
CA ASP A 62 -15.99 -0.30 -2.84
C ASP A 62 -15.11 0.78 -3.47
N LEU A 63 -14.52 1.66 -2.65
CA LEU A 63 -13.58 2.65 -3.14
C LEU A 63 -12.38 2.03 -3.86
N TYR A 64 -11.92 0.84 -3.44
CA TYR A 64 -10.81 0.13 -4.10
C TYR A 64 -11.17 -0.33 -5.53
N ASN A 65 -12.47 -0.41 -5.89
CA ASN A 65 -12.87 -0.69 -7.26
C ASN A 65 -12.52 0.45 -8.23
N THR A 66 -12.26 1.65 -7.73
CA THR A 66 -11.84 2.83 -8.51
C THR A 66 -10.32 3.01 -8.53
N VAL A 67 -9.56 2.13 -7.87
CA VAL A 67 -8.10 2.22 -7.70
C VAL A 67 -7.41 1.13 -8.50
N ASP A 68 -6.47 1.50 -9.36
CA ASP A 68 -5.69 0.53 -10.15
C ASP A 68 -4.42 0.08 -9.42
N ILE A 69 -3.77 0.98 -8.66
CA ILE A 69 -2.53 0.73 -7.92
C ILE A 69 -2.60 1.44 -6.57
N ALA A 70 -2.32 0.73 -5.49
CA ALA A 70 -2.13 1.33 -4.18
C ALA A 70 -0.65 1.67 -3.96
N LEU A 71 -0.41 2.89 -3.50
CA LEU A 71 0.92 3.43 -3.21
C LEU A 71 1.10 3.52 -1.70
N ASP A 72 1.86 2.58 -1.14
CA ASP A 72 2.11 2.55 0.30
C ASP A 72 2.93 3.77 0.75
N THR A 73 2.60 4.29 1.91
CA THR A 73 3.28 5.46 2.49
C THR A 73 4.61 5.07 3.13
N PHE A 74 5.53 6.03 3.26
CA PHE A 74 6.81 5.83 3.89
C PHE A 74 7.13 7.04 4.81
N PRO A 75 7.66 6.83 6.01
CA PRO A 75 8.20 5.58 6.59
C PRO A 75 7.16 4.70 7.29
N TYR A 76 5.92 5.10 7.39
CA TYR A 76 4.86 4.34 8.05
C TYR A 76 3.97 3.66 7.00
N HIS A 77 4.05 2.33 6.96
CA HIS A 77 3.29 1.50 6.03
C HIS A 77 1.85 1.27 6.52
N GLY A 78 0.96 1.07 5.56
CA GLY A 78 -0.35 0.49 5.84
C GLY A 78 -0.19 -0.98 6.27
N ALA A 79 -1.00 -1.41 7.23
CA ALA A 79 -1.17 -2.82 7.56
C ALA A 79 -2.56 -3.28 7.11
N THR A 80 -3.61 -2.85 7.80
CA THR A 80 -5.01 -3.17 7.45
C THR A 80 -5.36 -2.68 6.06
N THR A 81 -5.05 -1.42 5.73
CA THR A 81 -5.33 -0.84 4.41
C THR A 81 -4.59 -1.52 3.28
N THR A 82 -3.39 -2.05 3.53
CA THR A 82 -2.66 -2.86 2.55
C THR A 82 -3.34 -4.22 2.36
N CYS A 83 -3.77 -4.89 3.44
CA CYS A 83 -4.54 -6.13 3.35
C CYS A 83 -5.88 -5.92 2.62
N GLU A 84 -6.58 -4.82 2.88
CA GLU A 84 -7.83 -4.46 2.20
C GLU A 84 -7.60 -4.25 0.70
N ALA A 85 -6.57 -3.48 0.32
CA ALA A 85 -6.20 -3.31 -1.09
C ALA A 85 -5.94 -4.66 -1.78
N LEU A 86 -5.17 -5.54 -1.15
CA LEU A 86 -4.88 -6.88 -1.67
C LEU A 86 -6.11 -7.77 -1.72
N TRP A 87 -7.00 -7.69 -0.73
CA TRP A 87 -8.29 -8.40 -0.71
C TRP A 87 -9.18 -8.00 -1.88
N MET A 88 -9.19 -6.71 -2.19
CA MET A 88 -9.93 -6.11 -3.32
C MET A 88 -9.21 -6.25 -4.67
N GLY A 89 -8.07 -6.96 -4.69
CA GLY A 89 -7.31 -7.22 -5.91
C GLY A 89 -6.45 -6.05 -6.40
N VAL A 90 -6.26 -5.02 -5.58
CA VAL A 90 -5.43 -3.87 -5.94
C VAL A 90 -3.97 -4.17 -5.62
N PRO A 91 -3.05 -4.16 -6.61
CA PRO A 91 -1.63 -4.32 -6.35
C PRO A 91 -1.08 -3.14 -5.55
N VAL A 92 -0.22 -3.45 -4.58
CA VAL A 92 0.40 -2.46 -3.72
C VAL A 92 1.88 -2.33 -4.06
N VAL A 93 2.35 -1.11 -4.27
CA VAL A 93 3.78 -0.80 -4.37
C VAL A 93 4.22 -0.23 -3.04
N THR A 94 5.24 -0.83 -2.43
CA THR A 94 5.80 -0.40 -1.15
C THR A 94 7.31 -0.15 -1.25
N ARG A 95 7.85 0.66 -0.34
CA ARG A 95 9.29 0.88 -0.20
C ARG A 95 9.76 0.36 1.16
N VAL A 96 10.68 -0.61 1.16
CA VAL A 96 11.24 -1.14 2.41
C VAL A 96 12.19 -0.15 3.09
N GLY A 97 12.23 -0.17 4.42
CA GLY A 97 13.17 0.56 5.25
C GLY A 97 13.70 -0.30 6.40
N ASP A 98 14.35 0.31 7.39
CA ASP A 98 15.10 -0.38 8.43
C ASP A 98 14.31 -0.63 9.71
N SER A 99 13.14 -0.01 9.87
CA SER A 99 12.29 -0.14 11.06
C SER A 99 11.07 -1.02 10.78
N HIS A 100 10.50 -1.64 11.82
CA HIS A 100 9.29 -2.47 11.72
C HIS A 100 8.18 -1.77 10.91
N ARG A 101 7.87 -0.50 11.23
CA ARG A 101 6.83 0.29 10.56
C ARG A 101 7.03 0.48 9.04
N SER A 102 8.27 0.36 8.57
CA SER A 102 8.65 0.47 7.16
C SER A 102 8.97 -0.89 6.50
N ARG A 103 8.57 -2.01 7.14
CA ARG A 103 8.77 -3.37 6.64
C ARG A 103 7.47 -4.18 6.58
N VAL A 104 6.34 -3.60 6.99
CA VAL A 104 5.04 -4.27 6.97
C VAL A 104 4.65 -4.64 5.54
N GLY A 105 4.76 -3.71 4.58
CA GLY A 105 4.48 -3.98 3.17
C GLY A 105 5.39 -5.07 2.58
N LEU A 106 6.70 -5.08 2.93
CA LEU A 106 7.61 -6.17 2.55
C LEU A 106 7.08 -7.53 3.04
N SER A 107 6.71 -7.61 4.32
CA SER A 107 6.19 -8.85 4.92
C SER A 107 4.94 -9.33 4.20
N LEU A 108 3.94 -8.45 4.02
CA LEU A 108 2.68 -8.80 3.38
C LEU A 108 2.88 -9.26 1.92
N LEU A 109 3.63 -8.49 1.13
CA LEU A 109 3.84 -8.79 -0.29
C LEU A 109 4.67 -10.06 -0.52
N THR A 110 5.67 -10.31 0.33
CA THR A 110 6.47 -11.54 0.25
C THR A 110 5.61 -12.76 0.54
N ASN A 111 4.76 -12.71 1.56
CA ASN A 111 3.91 -13.83 1.96
C ASN A 111 2.83 -14.18 0.93
N ILE A 112 2.48 -13.26 0.04
CA ILE A 112 1.55 -13.54 -1.08
C ILE A 112 2.27 -13.77 -2.42
N GLY A 113 3.60 -13.92 -2.41
CA GLY A 113 4.41 -14.20 -3.60
C GLY A 113 4.55 -13.01 -4.56
N LEU A 114 4.56 -11.78 -4.05
CA LEU A 114 4.74 -10.55 -4.83
C LEU A 114 5.96 -9.70 -4.38
N PRO A 115 7.14 -10.31 -4.13
CA PRO A 115 8.32 -9.53 -3.70
C PRO A 115 8.75 -8.49 -4.74
N GLY A 116 8.44 -8.68 -6.01
CA GLY A 116 8.74 -7.71 -7.07
C GLY A 116 7.96 -6.39 -7.02
N MET A 117 7.05 -6.23 -6.04
CA MET A 117 6.35 -4.97 -5.75
C MET A 117 6.99 -4.19 -4.60
N VAL A 118 8.11 -4.66 -4.06
CA VAL A 118 8.86 -4.02 -2.98
C VAL A 118 10.05 -3.28 -3.57
N ALA A 119 10.13 -1.99 -3.30
CA ALA A 119 11.24 -1.12 -3.70
C ALA A 119 12.23 -0.94 -2.55
N GLU A 120 13.50 -0.84 -2.86
CA GLU A 120 14.59 -0.57 -1.90
C GLU A 120 14.97 0.92 -1.84
N SER A 121 14.58 1.69 -2.87
CA SER A 121 14.83 3.14 -2.93
C SER A 121 13.60 3.92 -3.39
N ASP A 122 13.66 5.25 -3.27
CA ASP A 122 12.63 6.16 -3.77
C ASP A 122 12.49 6.07 -5.29
N GLU A 123 13.61 5.96 -5.98
CA GLU A 123 13.68 5.85 -7.44
C GLU A 123 13.02 4.54 -7.90
N GLN A 124 13.34 3.45 -7.23
CA GLN A 124 12.76 2.14 -7.54
C GLN A 124 11.26 2.11 -7.25
N TYR A 125 10.80 2.74 -6.16
CA TYR A 125 9.37 2.88 -5.85
C TYR A 125 8.61 3.60 -6.97
N VAL A 126 9.14 4.72 -7.44
CA VAL A 126 8.57 5.47 -8.56
C VAL A 126 8.57 4.63 -9.84
N GLN A 127 9.70 3.99 -10.17
CA GLN A 127 9.82 3.16 -11.38
C GLN A 127 8.86 1.97 -11.36
N LEU A 128 8.67 1.31 -10.20
CA LEU A 128 7.71 0.21 -10.06
C LEU A 128 6.29 0.68 -10.33
N ALA A 129 5.89 1.80 -9.72
CA ALA A 129 4.56 2.37 -9.91
C ALA A 129 4.31 2.78 -11.38
N VAL A 130 5.27 3.45 -12.00
CA VAL A 130 5.17 3.91 -13.41
C VAL A 130 5.13 2.72 -14.36
N ARG A 131 6.00 1.72 -14.19
CA ARG A 131 5.97 0.51 -15.03
C ARG A 131 4.65 -0.23 -14.92
N LEU A 132 4.12 -0.34 -13.71
CA LEU A 132 2.85 -1.01 -13.49
C LEU A 132 1.67 -0.24 -14.10
N ALA A 133 1.67 1.09 -13.98
CA ALA A 133 0.65 1.95 -14.57
C ALA A 133 0.63 1.89 -16.11
N ASN A 134 1.78 1.64 -16.75
CA ASN A 134 1.91 1.50 -18.19
C ASN A 134 1.72 0.06 -18.71
N ASP A 135 1.34 -0.88 -17.83
CA ASP A 135 1.08 -2.28 -18.20
C ASP A 135 -0.36 -2.71 -17.78
N PRO A 136 -1.38 -2.30 -18.56
CA PRO A 136 -2.78 -2.60 -18.24
C PRO A 136 -3.08 -4.11 -18.27
N VAL A 137 -2.34 -4.88 -19.06
CA VAL A 137 -2.49 -6.35 -19.13
C VAL A 137 -2.07 -6.96 -17.79
N ARG A 138 -0.93 -6.54 -17.27
CA ARG A 138 -0.43 -6.97 -15.97
C ARG A 138 -1.35 -6.52 -14.84
N LEU A 139 -1.85 -5.29 -14.85
CA LEU A 139 -2.80 -4.78 -13.86
C LEU A 139 -4.06 -5.66 -13.80
N LYS A 140 -4.67 -5.93 -14.96
CA LYS A 140 -5.87 -6.78 -15.05
C LYS A 140 -5.61 -8.19 -14.51
N ARG A 141 -4.46 -8.80 -14.83
CA ARG A 141 -4.06 -10.10 -14.31
C ARG A 141 -3.89 -10.10 -12.80
N LEU A 142 -3.14 -9.10 -12.26
CA LEU A 142 -2.92 -8.97 -10.83
C LEU A 142 -4.23 -8.79 -10.06
N ARG A 143 -5.16 -7.99 -10.59
CA ARG A 143 -6.47 -7.77 -9.97
C ARG A 143 -7.25 -9.07 -9.77
N THR A 144 -7.08 -10.04 -10.66
CA THR A 144 -7.73 -11.35 -10.57
C THR A 144 -6.94 -12.32 -9.65
N GLU A 145 -5.60 -12.30 -9.73
CA GLU A 145 -4.74 -13.25 -9.03
C GLU A 145 -4.55 -12.92 -7.54
N ILE A 146 -4.43 -11.63 -7.19
CA ILE A 146 -4.06 -11.19 -5.82
C ILE A 146 -5.04 -11.74 -4.76
N PRO A 147 -6.37 -11.67 -4.90
CA PRO A 147 -7.29 -12.17 -3.89
C PRO A 147 -7.16 -13.68 -3.65
N ALA A 148 -6.87 -14.44 -4.69
CA ALA A 148 -6.64 -15.88 -4.55
C ALA A 148 -5.32 -16.19 -3.83
N ARG A 149 -4.23 -15.48 -4.20
CA ARG A 149 -2.92 -15.59 -3.54
C ARG A 149 -3.01 -15.23 -2.06
N LEU A 150 -3.73 -14.15 -1.72
CA LEU A 150 -3.93 -13.73 -0.33
C LEU A 150 -4.65 -14.79 0.48
N ARG A 151 -5.79 -15.32 -0.04
CA ARG A 151 -6.56 -16.37 0.65
C ARG A 151 -5.79 -17.67 0.86
N GLN A 152 -4.86 -18.01 -0.05
CA GLN A 152 -4.02 -19.20 0.03
C GLN A 152 -2.75 -18.99 0.84
N SER A 153 -2.45 -17.76 1.23
CA SER A 153 -1.24 -17.44 1.98
C SER A 153 -1.38 -17.74 3.47
N ILE A 154 -0.23 -17.76 4.15
CA ILE A 154 -0.17 -17.83 5.63
C ILE A 154 -0.94 -16.70 6.32
N LEU A 155 -1.13 -15.57 5.65
CA LEU A 155 -1.87 -14.43 6.22
C LEU A 155 -3.34 -14.75 6.48
N CYS A 156 -3.90 -15.75 5.79
CA CYS A 156 -5.26 -16.22 5.95
C CYS A 156 -5.33 -17.64 6.58
N ASP A 157 -4.25 -18.13 7.17
CA ASP A 157 -4.18 -19.41 7.90
C ASP A 157 -3.98 -19.16 9.40
N PRO A 158 -5.05 -18.90 10.18
CA PRO A 158 -4.94 -18.58 11.60
C PRO A 158 -4.38 -19.75 12.42
N ALA A 159 -4.64 -20.99 12.03
CA ALA A 159 -4.14 -22.17 12.75
C ALA A 159 -2.61 -22.30 12.62
N ARG A 160 -2.07 -22.05 11.44
CA ARG A 160 -0.63 -22.06 11.20
C ARG A 160 0.04 -20.87 11.88
N PHE A 161 -0.57 -19.69 11.81
CA PHE A 161 -0.06 -18.49 12.49
C PHE A 161 0.04 -18.73 14.01
N THR A 162 -1.01 -19.28 14.63
CA THR A 162 -1.04 -19.55 16.08
C THR A 162 0.08 -20.49 16.47
N ARG A 163 0.27 -21.62 15.77
CA ARG A 163 1.37 -22.55 16.04
C ARG A 163 2.74 -21.88 15.96
N GLN A 164 2.98 -21.09 14.90
CA GLN A 164 4.26 -20.38 14.74
C GLN A 164 4.51 -19.34 15.83
N LEU A 165 3.47 -18.66 16.30
CA LEU A 165 3.57 -17.72 17.40
C LEU A 165 3.90 -18.45 18.71
N GLU A 166 3.24 -19.57 19.02
CA GLU A 166 3.48 -20.40 20.19
C GLU A 166 4.92 -20.94 20.19
N ASP A 167 5.40 -21.43 19.05
CA ASP A 167 6.78 -21.91 18.88
C ASP A 167 7.78 -20.76 19.13
N ALA A 168 7.57 -19.59 18.57
CA ALA A 168 8.44 -18.44 18.76
C ALA A 168 8.47 -17.96 20.22
N LEU A 169 7.34 -17.93 20.90
CA LEU A 169 7.25 -17.60 22.33
C LEU A 169 7.96 -18.64 23.19
N THR A 170 7.80 -19.92 22.89
CA THR A 170 8.48 -21.01 23.59
C THR A 170 10.00 -20.90 23.43
N GLN A 171 10.49 -20.66 22.22
CA GLN A 171 11.92 -20.45 21.96
C GLN A 171 12.48 -19.23 22.73
N ALA A 172 11.74 -18.11 22.71
CA ALA A 172 12.14 -16.91 23.45
C ALA A 172 12.22 -17.16 24.96
N TRP A 173 11.27 -17.92 25.51
CA TRP A 173 11.26 -18.32 26.91
C TRP A 173 12.48 -19.21 27.25
N GLN A 174 12.75 -20.24 26.46
CA GLN A 174 13.89 -21.14 26.64
C GLN A 174 15.23 -20.41 26.66
N VAL A 175 15.43 -19.49 25.69
CA VAL A 175 16.66 -18.66 25.63
C VAL A 175 16.84 -17.80 26.88
N ARG A 176 15.74 -17.31 27.47
CA ARG A 176 15.80 -16.48 28.67
C ARG A 176 16.05 -17.28 29.93
N THR A 177 15.50 -18.50 30.02
CA THR A 177 15.60 -19.35 31.23
C THR A 177 16.88 -20.23 31.27
N SER A 178 17.59 -20.31 30.13
CA SER A 178 18.89 -21.03 30.04
C SER A 178 20.09 -20.12 30.35
N ARG A 179 19.88 -18.87 30.77
CA ARG A 179 20.87 -17.92 31.29
C ARG A 179 20.78 -17.77 32.80
#